data_da20fa1b749f76b0c89e12cfa2632b5b
#
_entry.id   da20fa1b749f76b0c89e12cfa2632b5b
#
_cell.length_a   1.000
_cell.length_b   1.000
_cell.length_c   1.000
_cell.angle_alpha   90.00
_cell.angle_beta   90.00
_cell.angle_gamma   90.00
#
_symmetry.space_group_name_H-M   'P 1'
#
loop_
_entity.id
_entity.type
_entity.pdbx_description
1 polymer ?
#
loop_
_entity_poly.entity_id
_entity_poly.type
_entity_poly.pdbx_seq_one_letter_code
_entity_poly.pdbx_strand_id
1 'polypeptide(L)'
;GWINPDPTQIVGVKPYYNGVPLNQIAWKQTAKSGSLKTRMIMPSFHSQVIICMSVSTAGHAWDGIDSDSLESIASISASLCNSLLNQGIPFGFAANVPGNRRQRHLFIPPGLSMAHLRYILDHLANIFVPWGKFSETLTQISGNVSENTEVIAVMPKPSLTDWFALRGLSSKGLPVSAVVLEAYPEHGEFLEQIPVFKPIEPVDWLEGEVIMLERLVSDCASISK
;
A
#
# COMPACT_ATOMS: atom_id res chain seq x y z
N GLY A 1 12.73 1.71 2.33
CA GLY A 1 12.01 2.83 2.89
C GLY A 1 11.01 3.37 1.89
N TRP A 2 9.76 3.29 2.22
CA TRP A 2 8.61 3.79 1.46
C TRP A 2 8.52 5.30 1.64
N ILE A 3 9.42 6.05 0.99
CA ILE A 3 9.43 7.51 1.09
C ILE A 3 9.10 8.01 -0.29
N ASN A 4 7.85 8.40 -0.49
CA ASN A 4 7.49 9.16 -1.68
C ASN A 4 7.70 10.64 -1.34
N PRO A 5 8.70 11.34 -1.91
CA PRO A 5 8.94 12.74 -1.59
C PRO A 5 7.80 13.59 -2.17
N ASP A 6 7.08 14.29 -1.31
CA ASP A 6 6.10 15.29 -1.75
C ASP A 6 6.85 16.48 -2.36
N PRO A 7 6.75 16.71 -3.67
CA PRO A 7 7.46 17.79 -4.33
C PRO A 7 7.01 19.19 -3.91
N THR A 8 5.94 19.32 -3.14
CA THR A 8 5.39 20.60 -2.69
C THR A 8 5.97 21.06 -1.35
N GLN A 9 6.49 20.14 -0.51
CA GLN A 9 7.08 20.48 0.79
C GLN A 9 8.59 20.74 0.70
N ILE A 10 8.96 21.97 0.39
CA ILE A 10 10.36 22.40 0.33
C ILE A 10 10.77 22.87 1.73
N VAL A 11 11.62 22.09 2.41
CA VAL A 11 12.12 22.40 3.78
C VAL A 11 13.35 23.30 3.76
N GLY A 12 14.07 23.31 2.63
CA GLY A 12 15.31 24.06 2.52
C GLY A 12 15.99 23.87 1.17
N VAL A 13 17.23 24.31 1.10
CA VAL A 13 18.11 24.14 -0.05
C VAL A 13 19.44 23.54 0.37
N LYS A 14 19.99 22.66 -0.44
CA LYS A 14 21.33 22.06 -0.25
C LYS A 14 22.18 22.29 -1.49
N PRO A 15 23.52 22.22 -1.41
CA PRO A 15 24.38 22.29 -2.60
C PRO A 15 23.99 21.24 -3.62
N TYR A 16 24.10 21.60 -4.90
CA TYR A 16 23.87 20.66 -6.00
C TYR A 16 24.98 19.61 -6.02
N TYR A 17 24.63 18.38 -6.36
CA TYR A 17 25.55 17.28 -6.66
C TYR A 17 25.12 16.57 -7.95
N ASN A 18 26.10 15.99 -8.66
CA ASN A 18 25.82 15.30 -9.91
C ASN A 18 24.81 14.15 -9.76
N GLY A 19 23.83 14.11 -10.67
CA GLY A 19 22.76 13.10 -10.65
C GLY A 19 21.40 13.60 -10.17
N VAL A 20 21.33 14.83 -9.66
CA VAL A 20 20.03 15.43 -9.27
C VAL A 20 19.31 15.96 -10.52
N PRO A 21 18.03 15.58 -10.73
CA PRO A 21 17.22 16.09 -11.86
C PRO A 21 17.07 17.62 -11.86
N LEU A 22 17.09 18.22 -13.04
CA LEU A 22 17.04 19.69 -13.21
C LEU A 22 15.77 20.34 -12.64
N ASN A 23 14.65 19.60 -12.56
CA ASN A 23 13.40 20.08 -11.97
C ASN A 23 13.48 20.28 -10.45
N GLN A 24 14.51 19.73 -9.79
CA GLN A 24 14.76 19.91 -8.36
C GLN A 24 15.71 21.09 -8.06
N ILE A 25 16.18 21.81 -9.06
CA ILE A 25 17.03 22.98 -8.84
C ILE A 25 16.21 24.12 -8.27
N ALA A 26 16.76 24.74 -7.21
CA ALA A 26 16.18 25.91 -6.55
C ALA A 26 16.67 27.19 -7.24
N TRP A 27 16.17 27.49 -8.44
CA TRP A 27 16.64 28.60 -9.27
C TRP A 27 16.71 29.95 -8.56
N LYS A 28 15.71 30.28 -7.75
CA LYS A 28 15.68 31.55 -7.00
C LYS A 28 16.81 31.66 -5.98
N GLN A 29 17.16 30.58 -5.28
CA GLN A 29 18.25 30.53 -4.31
C GLN A 29 19.63 30.44 -5.01
N THR A 30 19.68 29.70 -6.12
CA THR A 30 20.88 29.64 -6.99
C THR A 30 21.27 31.03 -7.49
N ALA A 31 20.30 31.80 -7.97
CA ALA A 31 20.54 33.19 -8.44
C ALA A 31 21.01 34.12 -7.32
N LYS A 32 20.52 33.95 -6.07
CA LYS A 32 20.95 34.76 -4.92
C LYS A 32 22.33 34.40 -4.38
N SER A 33 22.71 33.12 -4.44
CA SER A 33 23.96 32.63 -3.82
C SER A 33 25.11 32.47 -4.81
N GLY A 34 24.86 32.59 -6.12
CA GLY A 34 25.87 32.39 -7.18
C GLY A 34 26.35 30.92 -7.30
N SER A 35 25.75 29.98 -6.54
CA SER A 35 26.11 28.56 -6.58
C SER A 35 24.85 27.71 -6.77
N LEU A 36 24.98 26.65 -7.60
CA LEU A 36 23.86 25.72 -7.87
C LEU A 36 23.37 25.10 -6.58
N LYS A 37 22.05 25.26 -6.31
CA LYS A 37 21.37 24.70 -5.16
C LYS A 37 20.16 23.88 -5.57
N THR A 38 19.95 22.77 -4.87
CA THR A 38 18.80 21.90 -5.03
C THR A 38 17.81 22.10 -3.92
N ARG A 39 16.53 21.91 -4.24
CA ARG A 39 15.46 21.88 -3.24
C ARG A 39 15.66 20.68 -2.32
N MET A 40 15.60 20.91 -1.02
CA MET A 40 15.55 19.86 -0.02
C MET A 40 14.08 19.55 0.21
N ILE A 41 13.60 18.49 -0.44
CA ILE A 41 12.23 18.02 -0.33
C ILE A 41 12.15 17.19 0.95
N MET A 42 11.21 17.52 1.84
CA MET A 42 10.94 16.68 2.99
C MET A 42 10.24 15.40 2.49
N PRO A 43 10.67 14.23 2.92
CA PRO A 43 9.85 13.05 2.69
C PRO A 43 8.50 13.27 3.36
N SER A 44 7.41 13.12 2.63
CA SER A 44 6.07 13.12 3.22
C SER A 44 5.98 11.94 4.16
N PHE A 45 6.01 12.21 5.45
CA PHE A 45 5.58 11.23 6.43
C PHE A 45 4.06 11.21 6.40
N HIS A 46 3.48 10.19 5.79
CA HIS A 46 2.06 9.97 5.97
C HIS A 46 1.82 9.80 7.47
N SER A 47 0.88 10.57 7.98
CA SER A 47 0.62 10.58 9.42
C SER A 47 0.07 9.23 9.91
N GLN A 48 -0.46 8.40 9.01
CA GLN A 48 -1.03 7.09 9.31
C GLN A 48 -1.14 6.22 8.06
N VAL A 49 -1.25 4.91 8.26
CA VAL A 49 -1.39 3.90 7.19
C VAL A 49 -2.64 3.06 7.43
N ILE A 50 -3.39 2.74 6.39
CA ILE A 50 -4.46 1.73 6.42
C ILE A 50 -4.02 0.54 5.56
N ILE A 51 -3.97 -0.64 6.18
CA ILE A 51 -3.75 -1.90 5.47
C ILE A 51 -5.12 -2.46 5.09
N CYS A 52 -5.33 -2.65 3.79
CA CYS A 52 -6.59 -3.14 3.23
C CYS A 52 -6.36 -4.53 2.66
N MET A 53 -6.90 -5.56 3.30
CA MET A 53 -6.74 -6.94 2.89
C MET A 53 -7.95 -7.46 2.12
N SER A 54 -7.71 -8.05 0.94
CA SER A 54 -8.72 -8.77 0.18
C SER A 54 -8.73 -10.24 0.57
N VAL A 55 -9.84 -10.73 1.10
CA VAL A 55 -10.03 -12.14 1.46
C VAL A 55 -10.47 -12.98 0.24
N SER A 56 -10.76 -12.35 -0.89
CA SER A 56 -11.18 -13.03 -2.11
C SER A 56 -9.96 -13.65 -2.80
N THR A 57 -9.77 -14.95 -2.64
CA THR A 57 -8.64 -15.72 -3.21
C THR A 57 -8.96 -16.31 -4.58
N ALA A 58 -10.24 -16.46 -4.93
CA ALA A 58 -10.70 -17.02 -6.18
C ALA A 58 -11.30 -15.96 -7.11
N GLY A 59 -11.22 -16.18 -8.43
CA GLY A 59 -11.83 -15.30 -9.42
C GLY A 59 -13.36 -15.26 -9.35
N HIS A 60 -13.98 -16.34 -8.85
CA HIS A 60 -15.42 -16.45 -8.69
C HIS A 60 -15.77 -17.03 -7.32
N ALA A 61 -16.91 -16.62 -6.78
CA ALA A 61 -17.36 -17.02 -5.43
C ALA A 61 -17.56 -18.55 -5.25
N TRP A 62 -17.75 -19.30 -6.34
CA TRP A 62 -17.92 -20.76 -6.32
C TRP A 62 -16.61 -21.55 -6.41
N ASP A 63 -15.47 -20.91 -6.68
CA ASP A 63 -14.15 -21.58 -6.76
C ASP A 63 -13.58 -21.92 -5.40
N GLY A 64 -14.28 -21.53 -4.33
CA GLY A 64 -13.85 -21.74 -2.95
C GLY A 64 -12.82 -20.72 -2.47
N ILE A 65 -12.24 -20.96 -1.31
CA ILE A 65 -11.16 -20.16 -0.73
C ILE A 65 -9.88 -20.97 -0.81
N ASP A 66 -8.86 -20.39 -1.43
CA ASP A 66 -7.51 -20.94 -1.41
C ASP A 66 -6.88 -20.59 -0.05
N SER A 67 -6.72 -21.59 0.81
CA SER A 67 -6.20 -21.44 2.16
C SER A 67 -4.78 -20.91 2.18
N ASP A 68 -3.93 -21.35 1.25
CA ASP A 68 -2.51 -20.97 1.20
C ASP A 68 -2.36 -19.50 0.83
N SER A 69 -3.12 -19.05 -0.16
CA SER A 69 -3.17 -17.62 -0.52
C SER A 69 -3.73 -16.77 0.63
N LEU A 70 -4.77 -17.25 1.33
CA LEU A 70 -5.34 -16.52 2.48
C LEU A 70 -4.34 -16.38 3.61
N GLU A 71 -3.63 -17.46 3.96
CA GLU A 71 -2.59 -17.44 4.99
C GLU A 71 -1.44 -16.51 4.61
N SER A 72 -1.02 -16.56 3.34
CA SER A 72 0.02 -15.68 2.82
C SER A 72 -0.33 -14.20 2.97
N ILE A 73 -1.53 -13.77 2.54
CA ILE A 73 -1.94 -12.37 2.67
C ILE A 73 -2.17 -11.95 4.13
N ALA A 74 -2.67 -12.86 4.98
CA ALA A 74 -2.86 -12.58 6.39
C ALA A 74 -1.52 -12.32 7.08
N SER A 75 -0.51 -13.13 6.80
CA SER A 75 0.82 -12.98 7.36
C SER A 75 1.58 -11.77 6.81
N ILE A 76 1.43 -11.46 5.51
CA ILE A 76 1.94 -10.20 4.94
C ILE A 76 1.31 -9.01 5.67
N SER A 77 -0.01 -9.03 5.86
CA SER A 77 -0.73 -7.96 6.56
C SER A 77 -0.28 -7.83 8.02
N ALA A 78 -0.11 -8.95 8.73
CA ALA A 78 0.41 -8.98 10.09
C ALA A 78 1.84 -8.41 10.19
N SER A 79 2.71 -8.80 9.26
CA SER A 79 4.10 -8.32 9.18
C SER A 79 4.17 -6.81 8.90
N LEU A 80 3.30 -6.31 8.01
CA LEU A 80 3.18 -4.87 7.75
C LEU A 80 2.72 -4.12 9.01
N CYS A 81 1.68 -4.61 9.72
CA CYS A 81 1.23 -4.03 10.98
C CYS A 81 2.35 -3.97 12.03
N ASN A 82 3.08 -5.06 12.20
CA ASN A 82 4.21 -5.14 13.13
C ASN A 82 5.35 -4.18 12.74
N SER A 83 5.67 -4.08 11.45
CA SER A 83 6.69 -3.16 10.94
C SER A 83 6.31 -1.70 11.20
N LEU A 84 5.04 -1.32 10.98
CA LEU A 84 4.53 0.02 11.22
C LEU A 84 4.55 0.37 12.72
N LEU A 85 4.19 -0.59 13.59
CA LEU A 85 4.32 -0.41 15.04
C LEU A 85 5.76 -0.12 15.45
N ASN A 86 6.72 -0.91 14.95
CA ASN A 86 8.15 -0.74 15.24
C ASN A 86 8.70 0.60 14.72
N GLN A 87 8.13 1.14 13.64
CA GLN A 87 8.48 2.45 13.09
C GLN A 87 7.75 3.62 13.78
N GLY A 88 6.83 3.34 14.71
CA GLY A 88 6.04 4.37 15.39
C GLY A 88 5.01 5.05 14.50
N ILE A 89 4.56 4.39 13.42
CA ILE A 89 3.57 4.91 12.49
C ILE A 89 2.18 4.36 12.87
N PRO A 90 1.18 5.21 13.15
CA PRO A 90 -0.19 4.78 13.39
C PRO A 90 -0.74 3.99 12.20
N PHE A 91 -1.36 2.85 12.46
CA PHE A 91 -1.90 1.99 11.43
C PHE A 91 -3.29 1.49 11.77
N GLY A 92 -4.12 1.36 10.74
CA GLY A 92 -5.43 0.74 10.81
C GLY A 92 -5.52 -0.47 9.88
N PHE A 93 -6.63 -1.15 9.94
CA PHE A 93 -6.88 -2.35 9.16
C PHE A 93 -8.28 -2.37 8.58
N ALA A 94 -8.42 -2.84 7.35
CA ALA A 94 -9.71 -3.08 6.72
C ALA A 94 -9.68 -4.37 5.90
N ALA A 95 -10.81 -5.06 5.82
CA ALA A 95 -10.95 -6.26 5.00
C ALA A 95 -12.39 -6.42 4.49
N ASN A 96 -12.55 -7.11 3.36
CA ASN A 96 -13.87 -7.44 2.82
C ASN A 96 -14.50 -8.64 3.55
N VAL A 97 -14.60 -8.53 4.88
CA VAL A 97 -15.32 -9.45 5.77
C VAL A 97 -16.41 -8.70 6.51
N PRO A 98 -17.39 -9.39 7.11
CA PRO A 98 -18.46 -8.71 7.84
C PRO A 98 -17.90 -7.76 8.90
N GLY A 99 -18.35 -6.51 8.83
CA GLY A 99 -18.07 -5.52 9.85
C GLY A 99 -19.00 -5.62 11.05
N ASN A 100 -19.00 -4.59 11.88
CA ASN A 100 -19.97 -4.46 12.96
C ASN A 100 -21.33 -3.95 12.44
N ARG A 101 -22.36 -3.82 13.33
CA ARG A 101 -23.72 -3.41 12.97
C ARG A 101 -23.83 -2.09 12.18
N ARG A 102 -22.80 -1.25 12.20
CA ARG A 102 -22.78 0.06 11.53
C ARG A 102 -21.89 0.09 10.28
N GLN A 103 -21.07 -0.94 10.08
CA GLN A 103 -20.10 -1.04 9.00
C GLN A 103 -20.36 -2.29 8.19
N ARG A 104 -20.47 -2.15 6.88
CA ARG A 104 -20.70 -3.29 5.99
C ARG A 104 -19.47 -4.22 5.95
N HIS A 105 -18.28 -3.63 5.91
CA HIS A 105 -17.00 -4.32 5.91
C HIS A 105 -16.22 -3.99 7.18
N LEU A 106 -15.32 -4.88 7.58
CA LEU A 106 -14.43 -4.67 8.72
C LEU A 106 -13.57 -3.42 8.48
N PHE A 107 -13.59 -2.50 9.43
CA PHE A 107 -12.73 -1.33 9.47
C PHE A 107 -12.30 -1.05 10.90
N ILE A 108 -10.99 -1.10 11.13
CA ILE A 108 -10.34 -0.78 12.40
C ILE A 108 -9.58 0.53 12.17
N PRO A 109 -9.97 1.62 12.84
CA PRO A 109 -9.32 2.91 12.64
C PRO A 109 -7.85 2.88 13.09
N PRO A 110 -7.01 3.83 12.60
CA PRO A 110 -5.61 3.89 12.97
C PRO A 110 -5.39 4.03 14.47
N GLY A 111 -4.39 3.29 14.97
CA GLY A 111 -3.92 3.34 16.34
C GLY A 111 -2.44 2.97 16.39
N LEU A 112 -1.78 3.30 17.52
CA LEU A 112 -0.36 3.03 17.71
C LEU A 112 -0.16 2.46 19.12
N SER A 113 -0.36 1.16 19.28
CA SER A 113 -0.06 0.45 20.53
C SER A 113 0.07 -1.06 20.29
N MET A 114 0.73 -1.75 21.19
CA MET A 114 0.79 -3.24 21.18
C MET A 114 -0.61 -3.86 21.33
N ALA A 115 -1.50 -3.25 22.13
CA ALA A 115 -2.88 -3.72 22.28
C ALA A 115 -3.66 -3.57 20.96
N HIS A 116 -3.41 -2.50 20.20
CA HIS A 116 -4.01 -2.28 18.89
C HIS A 116 -3.54 -3.34 17.87
N LEU A 117 -2.23 -3.64 17.84
CA LEU A 117 -1.70 -4.71 17.02
C LEU A 117 -2.37 -6.05 17.36
N ARG A 118 -2.43 -6.43 18.64
CA ARG A 118 -3.08 -7.68 19.08
C ARG A 118 -4.54 -7.75 18.63
N TYR A 119 -5.27 -6.65 18.77
CA TYR A 119 -6.66 -6.58 18.31
C TYR A 119 -6.81 -6.85 16.81
N ILE A 120 -5.90 -6.31 15.96
CA ILE A 120 -5.88 -6.61 14.53
C ILE A 120 -5.50 -8.08 14.28
N LEU A 121 -4.49 -8.61 14.97
CA LEU A 121 -4.06 -10.00 14.81
C LEU A 121 -5.17 -11.00 15.23
N ASP A 122 -5.94 -10.68 16.26
CA ASP A 122 -7.10 -11.50 16.66
C ASP A 122 -8.18 -11.53 15.56
N HIS A 123 -8.39 -10.42 14.85
CA HIS A 123 -9.28 -10.40 13.69
C HIS A 123 -8.70 -11.19 12.53
N LEU A 124 -7.41 -11.03 12.21
CA LEU A 124 -6.73 -11.77 11.15
C LEU A 124 -6.82 -13.30 11.37
N ALA A 125 -6.63 -13.76 12.60
CA ALA A 125 -6.74 -15.18 12.94
C ALA A 125 -8.16 -15.77 12.78
N ASN A 126 -9.19 -14.92 12.70
CA ASN A 126 -10.60 -15.32 12.58
C ASN A 126 -11.21 -14.93 11.21
N ILE A 127 -10.39 -14.58 10.23
CA ILE A 127 -10.86 -14.25 8.88
C ILE A 127 -10.96 -15.53 8.05
N PHE A 128 -12.19 -15.93 7.71
CA PHE A 128 -12.40 -17.15 6.94
C PHE A 128 -13.29 -17.00 5.69
N VAL A 129 -14.13 -15.97 5.60
CA VAL A 129 -15.11 -15.86 4.52
C VAL A 129 -15.20 -14.42 4.01
N PRO A 130 -15.04 -14.20 2.68
CA PRO A 130 -15.23 -12.89 2.08
C PRO A 130 -16.71 -12.46 2.17
N TRP A 131 -16.93 -11.18 2.41
CA TRP A 131 -18.25 -10.56 2.41
C TRP A 131 -18.27 -9.39 1.44
N GLY A 132 -18.88 -9.59 0.30
CA GLY A 132 -18.94 -8.57 -0.75
C GLY A 132 -17.62 -8.42 -1.52
N LYS A 133 -17.58 -7.40 -2.37
CA LYS A 133 -16.41 -7.11 -3.22
C LYS A 133 -15.38 -6.28 -2.46
N PHE A 134 -14.11 -6.54 -2.70
CA PHE A 134 -13.03 -5.76 -2.11
C PHE A 134 -13.05 -4.29 -2.54
N SER A 135 -13.45 -4.00 -3.78
CA SER A 135 -13.67 -2.64 -4.28
C SER A 135 -14.69 -1.83 -3.46
N GLU A 136 -15.69 -2.50 -2.86
CA GLU A 136 -16.64 -1.85 -1.95
C GLU A 136 -15.98 -1.45 -0.62
N THR A 137 -15.07 -2.30 -0.11
CA THR A 137 -14.25 -1.99 1.07
C THR A 137 -13.38 -0.76 0.82
N LEU A 138 -12.69 -0.69 -0.31
CA LEU A 138 -11.87 0.46 -0.70
C LEU A 138 -12.72 1.74 -0.81
N THR A 139 -13.93 1.64 -1.35
CA THR A 139 -14.85 2.77 -1.43
C THR A 139 -15.30 3.24 -0.04
N GLN A 140 -15.61 2.31 0.87
CA GLN A 140 -15.96 2.63 2.26
C GLN A 140 -14.83 3.36 2.98
N ILE A 141 -13.58 2.94 2.77
CA ILE A 141 -12.40 3.56 3.38
C ILE A 141 -12.26 5.01 2.94
N SER A 142 -12.48 5.30 1.66
CA SER A 142 -12.32 6.67 1.13
C SER A 142 -13.15 7.73 1.86
N GLY A 143 -14.23 7.34 2.51
CA GLY A 143 -15.07 8.23 3.33
C GLY A 143 -14.68 8.31 4.80
N ASN A 144 -13.76 7.46 5.27
CA ASN A 144 -13.43 7.33 6.68
C ASN A 144 -11.96 7.68 7.01
N VAL A 145 -11.17 8.08 6.01
CA VAL A 145 -9.75 8.38 6.19
C VAL A 145 -9.44 9.84 5.87
N SER A 146 -8.41 10.38 6.52
CA SER A 146 -7.90 11.73 6.26
C SER A 146 -6.99 11.75 5.02
N GLU A 147 -6.78 12.92 4.44
CA GLU A 147 -5.91 13.13 3.27
C GLU A 147 -4.45 12.69 3.48
N ASN A 148 -3.97 12.68 4.73
CA ASN A 148 -2.63 12.24 5.08
C ASN A 148 -2.53 10.73 5.37
N THR A 149 -3.45 9.92 4.84
CA THR A 149 -3.47 8.47 5.05
C THR A 149 -2.93 7.77 3.81
N GLU A 150 -1.92 6.93 3.99
CA GLU A 150 -1.49 5.98 2.96
C GLU A 150 -2.35 4.71 3.02
N VAL A 151 -2.72 4.20 1.85
CA VAL A 151 -3.49 2.95 1.72
C VAL A 151 -2.60 1.88 1.10
N ILE A 152 -2.39 0.79 1.82
CA ILE A 152 -1.67 -0.39 1.34
C ILE A 152 -2.69 -1.50 1.12
N ALA A 153 -2.95 -1.83 -0.14
CA ALA A 153 -3.84 -2.94 -0.50
C ALA A 153 -3.05 -4.25 -0.55
N VAL A 154 -3.49 -5.27 0.16
CA VAL A 154 -2.92 -6.62 0.14
C VAL A 154 -3.94 -7.55 -0.52
N MET A 155 -3.61 -8.08 -1.68
CA MET A 155 -4.54 -8.83 -2.54
C MET A 155 -3.89 -10.10 -3.07
N PRO A 156 -4.56 -11.27 -2.98
CA PRO A 156 -4.04 -12.49 -3.61
C PRO A 156 -4.11 -12.38 -5.14
N LYS A 157 -5.30 -12.12 -5.68
CA LYS A 157 -5.62 -12.05 -7.12
C LYS A 157 -6.51 -10.83 -7.36
N PRO A 158 -5.94 -9.65 -7.67
CA PRO A 158 -6.73 -8.45 -7.89
C PRO A 158 -7.58 -8.55 -9.16
N SER A 159 -8.83 -8.13 -9.07
CA SER A 159 -9.71 -7.95 -10.22
C SER A 159 -9.54 -6.56 -10.84
N LEU A 160 -10.01 -6.37 -12.08
CA LEU A 160 -10.03 -5.03 -12.70
C LEU A 160 -10.83 -4.02 -11.87
N THR A 161 -11.91 -4.45 -11.22
CA THR A 161 -12.71 -3.56 -10.36
C THR A 161 -11.95 -3.10 -9.13
N ASP A 162 -11.04 -3.93 -8.59
CA ASP A 162 -10.19 -3.55 -7.46
C ASP A 162 -9.16 -2.51 -7.88
N TRP A 163 -8.54 -2.69 -9.05
CA TRP A 163 -7.61 -1.72 -9.63
C TRP A 163 -8.27 -0.37 -9.89
N PHE A 164 -9.47 -0.36 -10.46
CA PHE A 164 -10.23 0.89 -10.65
C PHE A 164 -10.56 1.57 -9.32
N ALA A 165 -10.90 0.80 -8.28
CA ALA A 165 -11.14 1.35 -6.95
C ALA A 165 -9.88 1.96 -6.34
N LEU A 166 -8.72 1.31 -6.44
CA LEU A 166 -7.43 1.83 -5.99
C LEU A 166 -7.04 3.11 -6.73
N ARG A 167 -7.22 3.13 -8.06
CA ARG A 167 -7.00 4.34 -8.88
C ARG A 167 -7.94 5.47 -8.45
N GLY A 168 -9.18 5.15 -8.10
CA GLY A 168 -10.14 6.11 -7.56
C GLY A 168 -9.69 6.73 -6.24
N LEU A 169 -9.03 5.97 -5.36
CA LEU A 169 -8.41 6.50 -4.13
C LEU A 169 -7.22 7.41 -4.45
N SER A 170 -6.34 6.98 -5.36
CA SER A 170 -5.20 7.77 -5.80
C SER A 170 -5.64 9.10 -6.43
N SER A 171 -6.69 9.10 -7.25
CA SER A 171 -7.27 10.31 -7.86
C SER A 171 -7.86 11.30 -6.85
N LYS A 172 -8.19 10.83 -5.63
CA LYS A 172 -8.62 11.67 -4.50
C LYS A 172 -7.44 12.21 -3.68
N GLY A 173 -6.21 11.97 -4.14
CA GLY A 173 -5.00 12.45 -3.46
C GLY A 173 -4.49 11.53 -2.35
N LEU A 174 -5.08 10.34 -2.14
CA LEU A 174 -4.55 9.37 -1.19
C LEU A 174 -3.38 8.62 -1.83
N PRO A 175 -2.22 8.55 -1.19
CA PRO A 175 -1.15 7.66 -1.61
C PRO A 175 -1.62 6.20 -1.49
N VAL A 176 -1.44 5.46 -2.56
CA VAL A 176 -1.88 4.07 -2.66
C VAL A 176 -0.70 3.20 -3.12
N SER A 177 -0.53 2.07 -2.47
CA SER A 177 0.37 1.01 -2.91
C SER A 177 -0.33 -0.35 -2.79
N ALA A 178 0.14 -1.34 -3.52
CA ALA A 178 -0.45 -2.66 -3.52
C ALA A 178 0.60 -3.76 -3.34
N VAL A 179 0.26 -4.79 -2.57
CA VAL A 179 1.00 -6.05 -2.49
C VAL A 179 0.11 -7.13 -3.09
N VAL A 180 0.62 -7.87 -4.07
CA VAL A 180 -0.13 -8.90 -4.79
C VAL A 180 0.64 -10.22 -4.79
N LEU A 181 -0.05 -11.35 -4.66
CA LEU A 181 0.58 -12.67 -4.81
C LEU A 181 0.71 -13.03 -6.29
N GLU A 182 -0.33 -12.75 -7.07
CA GLU A 182 -0.35 -12.98 -8.51
C GLU A 182 -0.66 -11.67 -9.25
N ALA A 183 0.18 -11.33 -10.23
CA ALA A 183 -0.05 -10.20 -11.12
C ALA A 183 -0.28 -10.74 -12.55
N TYR A 184 -1.28 -10.19 -13.23
CA TYR A 184 -1.60 -10.55 -14.61
C TYR A 184 -1.08 -9.50 -15.58
N PRO A 185 -0.60 -9.91 -16.78
CA PRO A 185 -0.07 -8.98 -17.80
C PRO A 185 -1.06 -7.88 -18.21
N GLU A 186 -2.36 -8.20 -18.20
CA GLU A 186 -3.45 -7.26 -18.52
C GLU A 186 -3.60 -6.10 -17.54
N HIS A 187 -2.92 -6.15 -16.40
CA HIS A 187 -2.91 -5.10 -15.39
C HIS A 187 -1.77 -4.08 -15.54
N GLY A 188 -1.00 -4.15 -16.63
CA GLY A 188 0.20 -3.32 -16.87
C GLY A 188 -0.03 -1.83 -16.73
N GLU A 189 -1.17 -1.30 -17.20
CA GLU A 189 -1.50 0.13 -17.06
C GLU A 189 -1.57 0.63 -15.62
N PHE A 190 -1.96 -0.23 -14.68
CA PHE A 190 -2.07 0.12 -13.26
C PHE A 190 -0.70 0.12 -12.57
N LEU A 191 0.23 -0.73 -13.02
CA LEU A 191 1.59 -0.83 -12.48
C LEU A 191 2.40 0.46 -12.68
N GLU A 192 2.08 1.26 -13.68
CA GLU A 192 2.71 2.56 -13.93
C GLU A 192 2.22 3.64 -12.96
N GLN A 193 0.99 3.52 -12.48
CA GLN A 193 0.31 4.55 -11.68
C GLN A 193 0.33 4.24 -10.18
N ILE A 194 0.38 2.97 -9.81
CA ILE A 194 0.34 2.50 -8.43
C ILE A 194 1.59 1.65 -8.18
N PRO A 195 2.40 1.93 -7.14
CA PRO A 195 3.49 1.05 -6.74
C PRO A 195 2.94 -0.32 -6.34
N VAL A 196 3.35 -1.35 -7.07
CA VAL A 196 2.93 -2.74 -6.83
C VAL A 196 4.12 -3.58 -6.43
N PHE A 197 3.93 -4.45 -5.46
CA PHE A 197 4.95 -5.30 -4.87
C PHE A 197 4.49 -6.74 -4.84
N LYS A 198 5.44 -7.65 -4.98
CA LYS A 198 5.22 -9.10 -4.89
C LYS A 198 6.22 -9.72 -3.92
N PRO A 199 5.85 -10.74 -3.14
CA PRO A 199 6.82 -11.55 -2.40
C PRO A 199 7.82 -12.21 -3.35
N ILE A 200 9.11 -12.20 -3.00
CA ILE A 200 10.17 -12.77 -3.84
C ILE A 200 10.13 -14.30 -3.82
N GLU A 201 9.75 -14.89 -2.68
CA GLU A 201 9.66 -16.34 -2.48
C GLU A 201 8.28 -16.70 -1.90
N PRO A 202 7.85 -17.97 -2.09
CA PRO A 202 6.72 -18.50 -1.35
C PRO A 202 7.01 -18.32 0.14
N VAL A 203 6.12 -17.69 0.84
CA VAL A 203 6.32 -17.36 2.25
C VAL A 203 6.22 -18.66 3.06
N ASP A 204 7.36 -19.20 3.47
CA ASP A 204 7.42 -20.37 4.34
C ASP A 204 7.37 -19.89 5.80
N TRP A 205 6.20 -20.06 6.44
CA TRP A 205 5.85 -19.45 7.73
C TRP A 205 6.55 -20.07 8.93
N LEU A 206 7.27 -21.20 8.75
CA LEU A 206 7.78 -22.00 9.84
C LEU A 206 9.09 -21.48 10.46
N GLU A 207 9.82 -20.59 9.78
CA GLU A 207 11.17 -20.17 10.20
C GLU A 207 11.30 -18.70 10.65
N GLY A 208 10.24 -17.92 10.67
CA GLY A 208 10.29 -16.52 11.15
C GLY A 208 11.11 -15.58 10.25
N GLU A 209 11.22 -15.90 8.98
CA GLU A 209 11.97 -15.11 7.99
C GLU A 209 11.29 -13.77 7.67
N VAL A 210 12.11 -12.79 7.33
CA VAL A 210 11.64 -11.46 6.90
C VAL A 210 11.07 -11.56 5.50
N ILE A 211 9.79 -11.22 5.34
CA ILE A 211 9.16 -11.18 4.00
C ILE A 211 9.85 -10.11 3.15
N MET A 212 10.51 -10.54 2.09
CA MET A 212 11.10 -9.67 1.09
C MET A 212 10.08 -9.36 -0.01
N LEU A 213 9.86 -8.09 -0.29
CA LEU A 213 8.96 -7.64 -1.35
C LEU A 213 9.76 -7.04 -2.51
N GLU A 214 9.48 -7.49 -3.72
CA GLU A 214 10.01 -6.92 -4.96
C GLU A 214 8.97 -5.98 -5.59
N ARG A 215 9.45 -4.83 -6.08
CA ARG A 215 8.59 -3.90 -6.82
C ARG A 215 8.40 -4.41 -8.25
N LEU A 216 7.15 -4.60 -8.64
CA LEU A 216 6.79 -4.88 -10.03
C LEU A 216 6.89 -3.59 -10.85
N VAL A 217 7.69 -3.62 -11.91
CA VAL A 217 7.79 -2.55 -12.90
C VAL A 217 7.21 -3.08 -14.20
N SER A 218 6.40 -2.29 -14.88
CA SER A 218 5.89 -2.66 -16.20
C SER A 218 7.08 -2.69 -17.18
N ASP A 219 7.58 -3.87 -17.50
CA ASP A 219 8.49 -4.05 -18.62
C ASP A 219 7.74 -3.88 -19.93
N CYS A 220 7.49 -2.63 -20.33
CA CYS A 220 6.98 -2.28 -21.67
C CYS A 220 7.99 -2.55 -22.81
N ALA A 221 9.08 -3.28 -22.54
CA ALA A 221 10.17 -3.44 -23.52
C ALA A 221 10.24 -4.82 -24.21
N SER A 222 9.33 -5.77 -23.98
CA SER A 222 9.47 -7.12 -24.55
C SER A 222 8.28 -7.70 -25.34
N ILE A 223 7.36 -6.86 -25.83
CA ILE A 223 6.39 -7.30 -26.85
C ILE A 223 6.61 -6.49 -28.13
N SER A 224 7.78 -6.71 -28.75
CA SER A 224 8.05 -6.35 -30.14
C SER A 224 9.06 -7.37 -30.70
N LYS A 225 8.55 -8.56 -31.00
CA LYS A 225 9.04 -9.42 -32.09
C LYS A 225 7.98 -10.44 -32.47
#